data_a21ad61f17684c9fcc1bc03abc27ccd7
#
_entry.id   a21ad61f17684c9fcc1bc03abc27ccd7
#
_cell.length_a   1.000
_cell.length_b   1.000
_cell.length_c   1.000
_cell.angle_alpha   90.00
_cell.angle_beta   90.00
_cell.angle_gamma   90.00
#
_symmetry.space_group_name_H-M   'P 1'
#
loop_
_entity.id
_entity.type
_entity.pdbx_description
1 polymer ?
#
loop_
_entity_poly.entity_id
_entity_poly.type
_entity_poly.pdbx_seq_one_letter_code
_entity_poly.pdbx_strand_id
1 'polypeptide(L)'
;MDRRVFLRLSAAGLIGLSIGPAADAAESLHGKRGKRGKSSKDGKYSVIILGDTHYDTAPDTYYHTGYSDPNPTREANHRKEFARNAEMWADRCPRLVKRAACLVDENTKLVYQTGDIIQGDTAGVDAQAKMLSDAFEYLKEAMGEVPLVTVAGNHDVRGKKDSEAREGYRKFMPERLSKELGTEVEGLDFAFRIGPDAFIAVDFNKPDDETVKKLLKETEGARYTFILCHAPVFPYDGSKYSNWYYHGKDKDHQARDTMRELFAKRNVIVLCGHTHSTEFLDWYGDGGRITQMTMNSVWKDDATGTYSVMAEGIEGYGAISGSELFDEFRPGVKGYSYARSAGCYKMNVSDEGISIDFYAGDSTRPSAHFVLR
;
A
#
# COMPACT_ATOMS: atom_id res chain seq x y z
N MET A 1 -6.11 31.52 -17.67
CA MET A 1 -5.17 30.72 -18.50
C MET A 1 -5.98 29.70 -19.28
N ASP A 2 -5.82 29.68 -20.58
CA ASP A 2 -6.71 28.98 -21.51
C ASP A 2 -6.47 27.47 -21.46
N ARG A 3 -7.52 26.69 -21.13
CA ARG A 3 -7.51 25.20 -21.02
C ARG A 3 -7.10 24.48 -22.33
N ARG A 4 -6.93 25.19 -23.42
CA ARG A 4 -6.58 24.61 -24.73
C ARG A 4 -5.09 24.39 -24.97
N VAL A 5 -4.22 24.85 -24.10
CA VAL A 5 -2.75 24.73 -24.25
C VAL A 5 -2.21 23.43 -23.70
N PHE A 6 -2.92 22.78 -22.75
CA PHE A 6 -2.42 21.56 -22.09
C PHE A 6 -2.58 20.27 -22.90
N LEU A 7 -3.48 20.26 -23.88
CA LEU A 7 -3.76 19.08 -24.74
C LEU A 7 -2.86 18.97 -25.99
N ARG A 8 -1.94 19.90 -26.22
CA ARG A 8 -1.07 19.89 -27.40
C ARG A 8 0.39 19.44 -27.18
N LEU A 9 0.77 19.08 -25.95
CA LEU A 9 2.13 18.65 -25.63
C LEU A 9 2.32 17.12 -25.49
N SER A 10 1.27 16.34 -25.64
CA SER A 10 1.33 14.87 -25.61
C SER A 10 1.32 14.18 -26.99
N ALA A 11 1.43 14.92 -28.09
CA ALA A 11 1.33 14.38 -29.45
C ALA A 11 2.54 14.66 -30.35
N ALA A 12 3.72 14.83 -29.78
CA ALA A 12 4.94 15.04 -30.58
C ALA A 12 6.07 14.12 -30.10
N GLY A 13 6.07 12.88 -30.57
CA GLY A 13 7.13 11.92 -30.28
C GLY A 13 7.01 10.60 -31.04
N LEU A 14 6.47 10.62 -32.26
CA LEU A 14 6.52 9.48 -33.18
C LEU A 14 7.17 9.88 -34.48
N ILE A 15 8.46 9.64 -34.61
CA ILE A 15 9.17 9.58 -35.91
C ILE A 15 9.95 8.28 -35.95
N GLY A 16 9.43 7.35 -36.71
CA GLY A 16 10.03 6.57 -37.76
C GLY A 16 11.12 5.56 -37.40
N LEU A 17 10.80 4.28 -37.50
CA LEU A 17 11.73 3.32 -38.05
C LEU A 17 10.98 2.25 -38.87
N SER A 18 11.54 2.04 -40.02
CA SER A 18 11.15 1.32 -41.22
C SER A 18 10.76 -0.15 -41.03
N ILE A 19 9.77 -0.55 -41.83
CA ILE A 19 9.29 -1.89 -42.10
C ILE A 19 10.30 -2.66 -42.98
N GLY A 20 10.65 -3.87 -42.56
CA GLY A 20 11.27 -4.90 -43.39
C GLY A 20 10.53 -6.24 -43.19
N PRO A 21 10.41 -7.11 -44.20
CA PRO A 21 9.33 -8.08 -44.30
C PRO A 21 9.56 -9.39 -43.55
N ALA A 22 8.43 -10.05 -43.31
CA ALA A 22 8.25 -11.35 -42.65
C ALA A 22 8.96 -12.50 -43.41
N ALA A 23 9.52 -13.42 -42.65
CA ALA A 23 9.72 -14.80 -43.10
C ALA A 23 9.35 -15.77 -41.97
N ASP A 24 8.54 -16.73 -42.35
CA ASP A 24 8.04 -17.87 -41.56
C ASP A 24 9.18 -18.71 -40.96
N ALA A 25 9.02 -19.15 -39.71
CA ALA A 25 9.44 -20.48 -39.28
C ALA A 25 8.69 -20.88 -38.00
N ALA A 26 7.74 -21.77 -38.13
CA ALA A 26 7.25 -22.59 -37.06
C ALA A 26 8.31 -23.63 -36.70
N GLU A 27 8.75 -23.68 -35.42
CA GLU A 27 9.26 -24.93 -34.85
C GLU A 27 9.31 -24.91 -33.32
N SER A 28 8.65 -25.94 -32.76
CA SER A 28 9.03 -26.68 -31.56
C SER A 28 8.98 -25.97 -30.20
N LEU A 29 7.85 -26.23 -29.53
CA LEU A 29 7.69 -26.21 -28.07
C LEU A 29 8.62 -27.23 -27.41
N HIS A 30 9.72 -26.80 -26.82
CA HIS A 30 10.40 -27.50 -25.71
C HIS A 30 11.03 -26.48 -24.76
N GLY A 31 10.68 -26.62 -23.49
CA GLY A 31 10.93 -25.70 -22.38
C GLY A 31 12.33 -25.12 -22.29
N LYS A 32 12.42 -23.82 -22.30
CA LYS A 32 13.54 -23.10 -21.73
C LYS A 32 13.13 -22.49 -20.39
N ARG A 33 13.55 -23.17 -19.30
CA ARG A 33 13.58 -22.59 -17.96
C ARG A 33 14.16 -21.17 -18.05
N GLY A 34 13.33 -20.18 -17.75
CA GLY A 34 13.75 -18.79 -17.61
C GLY A 34 14.93 -18.72 -16.63
N LYS A 35 15.98 -17.99 -17.02
CA LYS A 35 17.10 -17.71 -16.13
C LYS A 35 16.56 -16.97 -14.91
N ARG A 36 16.43 -17.68 -13.77
CA ARG A 36 16.25 -17.05 -12.46
C ARG A 36 17.35 -16.00 -12.31
N GLY A 37 16.93 -14.75 -12.09
CA GLY A 37 17.85 -13.68 -11.73
C GLY A 37 18.76 -14.18 -10.61
N LYS A 38 20.07 -13.90 -10.72
CA LYS A 38 21.04 -14.26 -9.68
C LYS A 38 20.55 -13.69 -8.36
N SER A 39 20.18 -14.54 -7.41
CA SER A 39 20.02 -14.18 -6.02
C SER A 39 21.24 -13.35 -5.61
N SER A 40 21.02 -12.13 -5.07
CA SER A 40 22.11 -11.36 -4.49
C SER A 40 22.75 -12.23 -3.41
N LYS A 41 24.05 -12.47 -3.48
CA LYS A 41 24.78 -13.35 -2.56
C LYS A 41 24.69 -12.89 -1.10
N ASP A 42 24.22 -11.68 -0.83
CA ASP A 42 24.31 -11.02 0.47
C ASP A 42 22.95 -10.78 1.15
N GLY A 43 21.84 -11.34 0.65
CA GLY A 43 20.52 -11.17 1.29
C GLY A 43 20.04 -9.71 1.43
N LYS A 44 20.71 -8.76 0.77
CA LYS A 44 20.40 -7.33 0.78
C LYS A 44 19.47 -6.95 -0.36
N TYR A 45 18.41 -6.19 -0.06
CA TYR A 45 17.49 -5.64 -1.07
C TYR A 45 16.77 -4.40 -0.56
N SER A 46 16.11 -3.69 -1.47
CA SER A 46 15.22 -2.59 -1.11
C SER A 46 13.80 -2.81 -1.62
N VAL A 47 12.85 -2.15 -0.95
CA VAL A 47 11.43 -2.07 -1.32
C VAL A 47 11.05 -0.60 -1.39
N ILE A 48 10.44 -0.18 -2.50
CA ILE A 48 9.81 1.14 -2.59
C ILE A 48 8.40 1.00 -2.07
N ILE A 49 7.97 1.94 -1.21
CA ILE A 49 6.65 1.86 -0.61
C ILE A 49 5.90 3.17 -0.87
N LEU A 50 4.68 3.02 -1.30
CA LEU A 50 3.68 4.08 -1.41
C LEU A 50 2.55 3.77 -0.43
N GLY A 51 2.12 4.76 0.33
CA GLY A 51 0.88 4.70 1.09
C GLY A 51 -0.34 4.77 0.15
N ASP A 52 -1.46 5.14 0.72
CA ASP A 52 -2.70 5.34 0.00
C ASP A 52 -2.49 6.30 -1.18
N THR A 53 -2.86 5.90 -2.38
CA THR A 53 -2.69 6.73 -3.58
C THR A 53 -4.00 7.32 -4.08
N HIS A 54 -5.13 6.67 -3.80
CA HIS A 54 -6.46 7.13 -4.18
C HIS A 54 -6.54 7.60 -5.63
N TYR A 55 -6.08 6.76 -6.56
CA TYR A 55 -6.10 7.09 -7.98
C TYR A 55 -7.48 7.56 -8.43
N ASP A 56 -7.54 8.76 -8.99
CA ASP A 56 -8.75 9.35 -9.54
C ASP A 56 -8.39 10.49 -10.48
N THR A 57 -8.36 10.22 -11.75
CA THR A 57 -7.92 11.22 -12.75
C THR A 57 -9.04 12.11 -13.26
N ALA A 58 -10.31 11.76 -12.98
CA ALA A 58 -11.42 12.52 -13.51
C ALA A 58 -12.74 12.22 -12.77
N PRO A 59 -13.18 13.11 -11.85
CA PRO A 59 -14.31 12.89 -10.96
C PRO A 59 -15.67 12.71 -11.65
N ASP A 60 -15.86 13.29 -12.81
CA ASP A 60 -17.13 13.27 -13.57
C ASP A 60 -17.08 12.34 -14.78
N THR A 61 -16.14 11.40 -14.81
CA THR A 61 -15.95 10.50 -15.93
C THR A 61 -16.45 9.09 -15.64
N TYR A 62 -15.99 8.13 -16.44
CA TYR A 62 -16.42 6.75 -16.47
C TYR A 62 -16.53 6.08 -15.08
N TYR A 63 -15.59 6.32 -14.17
CA TYR A 63 -15.54 5.60 -12.88
C TYR A 63 -16.75 5.88 -11.98
N HIS A 64 -17.13 7.15 -11.88
CA HIS A 64 -18.21 7.62 -10.98
C HIS A 64 -19.54 7.83 -11.69
N THR A 65 -19.62 7.60 -13.00
CA THR A 65 -20.88 7.70 -13.74
C THR A 65 -21.89 6.68 -13.20
N GLY A 66 -23.04 7.17 -12.72
CA GLY A 66 -24.08 6.33 -12.14
C GLY A 66 -23.85 5.97 -10.66
N TYR A 67 -22.79 6.46 -10.03
CA TYR A 67 -22.66 6.36 -8.57
C TYR A 67 -23.81 7.10 -7.88
N SER A 68 -24.40 6.47 -6.88
CA SER A 68 -25.41 7.07 -6.00
C SER A 68 -25.38 6.37 -4.64
N ASP A 69 -25.68 7.11 -3.58
CA ASP A 69 -25.80 6.59 -2.24
C ASP A 69 -27.23 6.83 -1.73
N PRO A 70 -27.85 5.85 -1.04
CA PRO A 70 -29.18 6.05 -0.42
C PRO A 70 -29.21 7.19 0.59
N ASN A 71 -28.05 7.53 1.18
CA ASN A 71 -27.91 8.66 2.09
C ASN A 71 -27.37 9.88 1.33
N PRO A 72 -28.19 10.94 1.12
CA PRO A 72 -27.78 12.13 0.33
C PRO A 72 -26.56 12.86 0.92
N THR A 73 -26.42 12.85 2.25
CA THR A 73 -25.28 13.49 2.91
C THR A 73 -23.99 12.73 2.62
N ARG A 74 -24.05 11.38 2.64
CA ARG A 74 -22.91 10.53 2.30
C ARG A 74 -22.55 10.69 0.83
N GLU A 75 -23.51 10.68 -0.08
CA GLU A 75 -23.27 10.94 -1.51
C GLU A 75 -22.58 12.30 -1.72
N ALA A 76 -23.09 13.37 -1.10
CA ALA A 76 -22.48 14.68 -1.23
C ALA A 76 -21.04 14.73 -0.69
N ASN A 77 -20.74 13.99 0.38
CA ASN A 77 -19.38 13.90 0.92
C ASN A 77 -18.44 13.13 -0.02
N HIS A 78 -18.87 12.00 -0.58
CA HIS A 78 -18.08 11.22 -1.55
C HIS A 78 -17.82 12.04 -2.82
N ARG A 79 -18.81 12.77 -3.34
CA ARG A 79 -18.59 13.66 -4.49
C ARG A 79 -17.56 14.76 -4.22
N LYS A 80 -17.48 15.27 -2.98
CA LYS A 80 -16.40 16.19 -2.58
C LYS A 80 -15.03 15.48 -2.53
N GLU A 81 -15.01 14.23 -2.11
CA GLU A 81 -13.78 13.42 -2.13
C GLU A 81 -13.29 13.18 -3.56
N PHE A 82 -14.18 12.86 -4.52
CA PHE A 82 -13.81 12.71 -5.93
C PHE A 82 -13.15 13.98 -6.46
N ALA A 83 -13.79 15.15 -6.27
CA ALA A 83 -13.26 16.41 -6.74
C ALA A 83 -11.87 16.70 -6.16
N ARG A 84 -11.71 16.51 -4.84
CA ARG A 84 -10.42 16.72 -4.17
C ARG A 84 -9.34 15.79 -4.69
N ASN A 85 -9.65 14.51 -4.88
CA ASN A 85 -8.69 13.54 -5.36
C ASN A 85 -8.29 13.79 -6.81
N ALA A 86 -9.22 14.21 -7.65
CA ALA A 86 -8.90 14.61 -9.01
C ALA A 86 -7.96 15.83 -9.06
N GLU A 87 -8.14 16.80 -8.14
CA GLU A 87 -7.19 17.91 -8.00
C GLU A 87 -5.80 17.43 -7.60
N MET A 88 -5.70 16.50 -6.65
CA MET A 88 -4.43 15.89 -6.22
C MET A 88 -3.74 15.14 -7.38
N TRP A 89 -4.50 14.38 -8.16
CA TRP A 89 -3.98 13.64 -9.31
C TRP A 89 -3.64 14.55 -10.50
N ALA A 90 -4.23 15.73 -10.60
CA ALA A 90 -3.86 16.69 -11.62
C ALA A 90 -2.45 17.27 -11.43
N ASP A 91 -1.95 17.33 -10.21
CA ASP A 91 -0.67 18.00 -9.90
C ASP A 91 0.25 17.14 -9.00
N ARG A 92 -0.23 16.73 -7.83
CA ARG A 92 0.63 16.23 -6.73
C ARG A 92 1.01 14.76 -6.88
N CYS A 93 0.05 13.89 -7.11
CA CYS A 93 0.29 12.45 -7.18
C CYS A 93 1.25 12.05 -8.31
N PRO A 94 1.22 12.64 -9.52
CA PRO A 94 2.21 12.35 -10.55
C PRO A 94 3.65 12.70 -10.12
N ARG A 95 3.84 13.79 -9.36
CA ARG A 95 5.16 14.17 -8.84
C ARG A 95 5.65 13.18 -7.79
N LEU A 96 4.76 12.74 -6.89
CA LEU A 96 5.04 11.72 -5.90
C LEU A 96 5.46 10.40 -6.56
N VAL A 97 4.67 9.91 -7.50
CA VAL A 97 4.94 8.66 -8.21
C VAL A 97 6.26 8.76 -8.99
N LYS A 98 6.51 9.86 -9.68
CA LYS A 98 7.79 10.13 -10.34
C LYS A 98 8.95 10.13 -9.33
N ARG A 99 8.75 10.71 -8.14
CA ARG A 99 9.77 10.70 -7.09
C ARG A 99 10.06 9.29 -6.61
N ALA A 100 9.04 8.50 -6.33
CA ALA A 100 9.18 7.10 -5.94
C ALA A 100 9.93 6.29 -7.02
N ALA A 101 9.59 6.49 -8.28
CA ALA A 101 10.28 5.85 -9.41
C ALA A 101 11.79 6.17 -9.46
N CYS A 102 12.19 7.41 -9.11
CA CYS A 102 13.59 7.77 -9.02
C CYS A 102 14.38 7.09 -7.88
N LEU A 103 13.71 6.44 -6.94
CA LEU A 103 14.33 5.67 -5.85
C LEU A 103 14.59 4.21 -6.22
N VAL A 104 14.03 3.74 -7.34
CA VAL A 104 14.23 2.39 -7.86
C VAL A 104 15.69 2.25 -8.32
N ASP A 105 16.34 1.18 -7.87
CA ASP A 105 17.71 0.81 -8.26
C ASP A 105 17.83 -0.71 -8.46
N GLU A 106 19.05 -1.20 -8.74
CA GLU A 106 19.31 -2.63 -8.97
C GLU A 106 19.02 -3.54 -7.78
N ASN A 107 18.99 -2.98 -6.56
CA ASN A 107 18.66 -3.69 -5.33
C ASN A 107 17.16 -3.71 -5.07
N THR A 108 16.37 -2.91 -5.76
CA THR A 108 14.93 -2.85 -5.58
C THR A 108 14.27 -4.14 -6.10
N LYS A 109 13.59 -4.88 -5.20
CA LYS A 109 12.97 -6.17 -5.51
C LYS A 109 11.44 -6.13 -5.48
N LEU A 110 10.87 -5.04 -4.96
CA LEU A 110 9.44 -4.88 -4.82
C LEU A 110 9.08 -3.40 -4.79
N VAL A 111 7.95 -3.08 -5.37
CA VAL A 111 7.17 -1.88 -5.06
C VAL A 111 5.94 -2.35 -4.29
N TYR A 112 5.75 -1.84 -3.09
CA TYR A 112 4.59 -2.12 -2.26
C TYR A 112 3.71 -0.88 -2.15
N GLN A 113 2.43 -1.02 -2.48
CA GLN A 113 1.40 -0.01 -2.28
C GLN A 113 0.44 -0.51 -1.18
N THR A 114 0.20 0.31 -0.15
CA THR A 114 -0.40 -0.14 1.12
C THR A 114 -1.92 -0.31 1.09
N GLY A 115 -2.55 -0.35 -0.08
CA GLY A 115 -4.01 -0.35 -0.25
C GLY A 115 -4.57 1.06 -0.46
N ASP A 116 -5.86 1.17 -0.74
CA ASP A 116 -6.49 2.38 -1.25
C ASP A 116 -5.72 2.91 -2.49
N ILE A 117 -5.45 1.98 -3.42
CA ILE A 117 -4.79 2.29 -4.69
C ILE A 117 -5.68 3.21 -5.54
N ILE A 118 -7.01 3.04 -5.44
CA ILE A 118 -8.02 3.85 -6.11
C ILE A 118 -8.87 4.64 -5.11
N GLN A 119 -9.57 5.65 -5.62
CA GLN A 119 -10.61 6.36 -4.84
C GLN A 119 -11.84 5.46 -4.58
N GLY A 120 -12.13 4.51 -5.48
CA GLY A 120 -13.33 3.70 -5.39
C GLY A 120 -14.59 4.51 -5.71
N ASP A 121 -15.70 4.23 -5.01
CA ASP A 121 -17.00 4.87 -5.23
C ASP A 121 -17.50 4.73 -6.67
N THR A 122 -17.34 3.55 -7.23
CA THR A 122 -17.70 3.23 -8.61
C THR A 122 -19.15 2.75 -8.72
N ALA A 123 -19.67 2.78 -9.94
CA ALA A 123 -21.07 2.41 -10.19
C ALA A 123 -21.33 0.88 -10.23
N GLY A 124 -20.29 0.05 -10.34
CA GLY A 124 -20.43 -1.41 -10.43
C GLY A 124 -19.11 -2.12 -10.73
N VAL A 125 -19.18 -3.43 -10.93
CA VAL A 125 -18.04 -4.36 -11.09
C VAL A 125 -17.06 -3.90 -12.17
N ASP A 126 -17.55 -3.56 -13.35
CA ASP A 126 -16.69 -3.24 -14.50
C ASP A 126 -16.00 -1.88 -14.32
N ALA A 127 -16.70 -0.88 -13.76
CA ALA A 127 -16.12 0.42 -13.45
C ALA A 127 -15.02 0.29 -12.38
N GLN A 128 -15.26 -0.57 -11.38
CA GLN A 128 -14.27 -0.88 -10.34
C GLN A 128 -13.03 -1.54 -10.92
N ALA A 129 -13.21 -2.59 -11.71
CA ALA A 129 -12.12 -3.32 -12.35
C ALA A 129 -11.32 -2.40 -13.29
N LYS A 130 -11.99 -1.51 -14.01
CA LYS A 130 -11.31 -0.54 -14.88
C LYS A 130 -10.48 0.47 -14.08
N MET A 131 -11.03 1.05 -13.02
CA MET A 131 -10.31 2.01 -12.19
C MET A 131 -9.07 1.37 -11.55
N LEU A 132 -9.21 0.13 -11.06
CA LEU A 132 -8.10 -0.67 -10.55
C LEU A 132 -7.03 -0.94 -11.62
N SER A 133 -7.47 -1.31 -12.82
CA SER A 133 -6.55 -1.54 -13.94
C SER A 133 -5.77 -0.28 -14.30
N ASP A 134 -6.45 0.84 -14.43
CA ASP A 134 -5.83 2.11 -14.82
C ASP A 134 -4.82 2.58 -13.76
N ALA A 135 -5.18 2.46 -12.48
CA ALA A 135 -4.30 2.80 -11.36
C ALA A 135 -3.06 1.89 -11.31
N PHE A 136 -3.28 0.58 -11.45
CA PHE A 136 -2.20 -0.40 -11.42
C PHE A 136 -1.22 -0.18 -12.58
N GLU A 137 -1.73 -0.03 -13.81
CA GLU A 137 -0.90 0.22 -14.98
C GLU A 137 -0.14 1.55 -14.87
N TYR A 138 -0.77 2.59 -14.36
CA TYR A 138 -0.11 3.88 -14.13
C TYR A 138 1.10 3.74 -13.20
N LEU A 139 0.94 3.05 -12.08
CA LEU A 139 2.04 2.81 -11.14
C LEU A 139 3.10 1.88 -11.76
N LYS A 140 2.66 0.83 -12.45
CA LYS A 140 3.56 -0.13 -13.10
C LYS A 140 4.41 0.50 -14.18
N GLU A 141 3.82 1.36 -15.03
CA GLU A 141 4.55 2.10 -16.06
C GLU A 141 5.63 3.00 -15.43
N ALA A 142 5.31 3.67 -14.34
CA ALA A 142 6.26 4.52 -13.63
C ALA A 142 7.41 3.74 -12.97
N MET A 143 7.12 2.56 -12.38
CA MET A 143 8.07 1.75 -11.61
C MET A 143 8.85 0.73 -12.47
N GLY A 144 8.48 0.57 -13.75
CA GLY A 144 9.16 -0.31 -14.70
C GLY A 144 8.98 -1.79 -14.38
N GLU A 145 10.04 -2.58 -14.54
CA GLU A 145 10.00 -4.04 -14.40
C GLU A 145 9.93 -4.57 -12.97
N VAL A 146 10.06 -3.69 -11.97
CA VAL A 146 9.99 -4.11 -10.55
C VAL A 146 8.59 -4.62 -10.24
N PRO A 147 8.43 -5.80 -9.61
CA PRO A 147 7.12 -6.30 -9.20
C PRO A 147 6.35 -5.29 -8.34
N LEU A 148 5.06 -5.10 -8.67
CA LEU A 148 4.16 -4.24 -7.91
C LEU A 148 3.15 -5.10 -7.13
N VAL A 149 3.11 -4.92 -5.82
CA VAL A 149 2.15 -5.59 -4.92
C VAL A 149 1.33 -4.55 -4.19
N THR A 150 0.04 -4.80 -4.09
CA THR A 150 -0.90 -4.02 -3.27
C THR A 150 -1.77 -4.95 -2.44
N VAL A 151 -2.34 -4.42 -1.36
CA VAL A 151 -3.37 -5.08 -0.54
C VAL A 151 -4.70 -4.35 -0.70
N ALA A 152 -5.80 -5.00 -0.34
CA ALA A 152 -7.11 -4.36 -0.44
C ALA A 152 -7.33 -3.30 0.65
N GLY A 153 -7.43 -2.05 0.27
CA GLY A 153 -7.90 -0.97 1.14
C GLY A 153 -9.44 -0.88 1.16
N ASN A 154 -9.98 0.00 2.01
CA ASN A 154 -11.45 0.17 2.08
C ASN A 154 -12.00 0.88 0.84
N HIS A 155 -11.25 1.78 0.23
CA HIS A 155 -11.64 2.42 -1.03
C HIS A 155 -11.58 1.45 -2.21
N ASP A 156 -10.68 0.49 -2.20
CA ASP A 156 -10.55 -0.52 -3.25
C ASP A 156 -11.75 -1.46 -3.34
N VAL A 157 -12.57 -1.52 -2.30
CA VAL A 157 -13.78 -2.36 -2.23
C VAL A 157 -15.04 -1.53 -1.92
N ARG A 158 -14.97 -0.21 -2.09
CA ARG A 158 -16.06 0.73 -1.88
C ARG A 158 -16.69 1.15 -3.21
N GLY A 159 -18.02 1.09 -3.32
CA GLY A 159 -18.75 1.49 -4.51
C GLY A 159 -20.20 1.79 -4.20
N LYS A 160 -21.03 1.95 -5.25
CA LYS A 160 -22.49 2.04 -5.10
C LYS A 160 -23.05 0.87 -4.30
N LYS A 161 -22.47 -0.32 -4.49
CA LYS A 161 -22.61 -1.49 -3.65
C LYS A 161 -21.22 -2.06 -3.37
N ASP A 162 -20.86 -2.13 -2.11
CA ASP A 162 -19.54 -2.64 -1.71
C ASP A 162 -19.31 -4.10 -2.14
N SER A 163 -20.39 -4.90 -2.24
CA SER A 163 -20.29 -6.28 -2.77
C SER A 163 -19.85 -6.32 -4.22
N GLU A 164 -20.34 -5.41 -5.06
CA GLU A 164 -19.96 -5.32 -6.47
C GLU A 164 -18.52 -4.77 -6.61
N ALA A 165 -18.16 -3.78 -5.80
CA ALA A 165 -16.80 -3.26 -5.77
C ALA A 165 -15.78 -4.33 -5.33
N ARG A 166 -16.11 -5.10 -4.29
CA ARG A 166 -15.28 -6.23 -3.84
C ARG A 166 -15.19 -7.34 -4.90
N GLU A 167 -16.27 -7.62 -5.62
CA GLU A 167 -16.24 -8.55 -6.74
C GLU A 167 -15.30 -8.06 -7.85
N GLY A 168 -15.38 -6.79 -8.22
CA GLY A 168 -14.47 -6.15 -9.17
C GLY A 168 -13.01 -6.28 -8.77
N TYR A 169 -12.69 -6.04 -7.49
CA TYR A 169 -11.35 -6.21 -6.95
C TYR A 169 -10.87 -7.66 -7.05
N ARG A 170 -11.71 -8.62 -6.63
CA ARG A 170 -11.39 -10.06 -6.67
C ARG A 170 -11.24 -10.60 -8.09
N LYS A 171 -11.95 -10.05 -9.03
CA LYS A 171 -11.88 -10.44 -10.46
C LYS A 171 -10.57 -9.97 -11.09
N PHE A 172 -10.04 -8.83 -10.67
CA PHE A 172 -8.90 -8.19 -11.31
C PHE A 172 -7.57 -8.45 -10.58
N MET A 173 -7.54 -8.21 -9.26
CA MET A 173 -6.28 -8.08 -8.53
C MET A 173 -5.49 -9.40 -8.36
N PRO A 174 -6.11 -10.56 -8.02
CA PRO A 174 -5.36 -11.81 -7.83
C PRO A 174 -4.59 -12.24 -9.09
N GLU A 175 -5.20 -12.11 -10.27
CA GLU A 175 -4.53 -12.43 -11.55
C GLU A 175 -3.31 -11.52 -11.76
N ARG A 176 -3.46 -10.22 -11.48
CA ARG A 176 -2.36 -9.26 -11.60
C ARG A 176 -1.23 -9.56 -10.63
N LEU A 177 -1.55 -9.80 -9.36
CA LEU A 177 -0.56 -10.13 -8.34
C LEU A 177 0.16 -11.45 -8.66
N SER A 178 -0.57 -12.46 -9.18
CA SER A 178 0.04 -13.71 -9.64
C SER A 178 1.09 -13.47 -10.73
N LYS A 179 0.80 -12.57 -11.65
CA LYS A 179 1.71 -12.19 -12.74
C LYS A 179 2.95 -11.45 -12.24
N GLU A 180 2.77 -10.51 -11.32
CA GLU A 180 3.87 -9.75 -10.72
C GLU A 180 4.78 -10.64 -9.86
N LEU A 181 4.22 -11.54 -9.09
CA LEU A 181 4.96 -12.42 -8.18
C LEU A 181 5.49 -13.69 -8.85
N GLY A 182 4.98 -14.05 -10.02
CA GLY A 182 5.32 -15.31 -10.71
C GLY A 182 4.86 -16.56 -9.93
N THR A 183 3.85 -16.41 -9.08
CA THR A 183 3.23 -17.48 -8.30
C THR A 183 1.73 -17.25 -8.22
N GLU A 184 0.95 -18.31 -8.02
CA GLU A 184 -0.49 -18.21 -7.92
C GLU A 184 -0.93 -17.46 -6.67
N VAL A 185 -1.85 -16.50 -6.84
CA VAL A 185 -2.53 -15.75 -5.79
C VAL A 185 -4.02 -16.00 -5.94
N GLU A 186 -4.61 -16.81 -5.07
CA GLU A 186 -6.02 -17.22 -5.15
C GLU A 186 -6.97 -16.25 -4.42
N GLY A 187 -6.47 -15.49 -3.44
CA GLY A 187 -7.28 -14.67 -2.56
C GLY A 187 -6.66 -13.31 -2.25
N LEU A 188 -7.22 -12.65 -1.25
CA LEU A 188 -6.72 -11.36 -0.76
C LEU A 188 -5.73 -11.53 0.41
N ASP A 189 -5.77 -12.70 1.06
CA ASP A 189 -4.76 -13.16 2.00
C ASP A 189 -3.81 -14.10 1.28
N PHE A 190 -2.55 -13.75 1.17
CA PHE A 190 -1.53 -14.55 0.48
C PHE A 190 -0.14 -14.29 1.02
N ALA A 191 0.81 -15.16 0.72
CA ALA A 191 2.19 -14.97 1.12
C ALA A 191 3.15 -15.18 -0.05
N PHE A 192 4.28 -14.48 0.01
CA PHE A 192 5.40 -14.65 -0.92
C PHE A 192 6.73 -14.42 -0.20
N ARG A 193 7.84 -14.70 -0.88
CA ARG A 193 9.18 -14.52 -0.32
C ARG A 193 10.06 -13.65 -1.22
N ILE A 194 10.90 -12.85 -0.56
CA ILE A 194 12.05 -12.19 -1.20
C ILE A 194 13.30 -12.71 -0.46
N GLY A 195 14.03 -13.62 -1.10
CA GLY A 195 15.15 -14.29 -0.45
C GLY A 195 14.74 -15.03 0.82
N PRO A 196 15.37 -14.78 1.98
CA PRO A 196 15.04 -15.42 3.24
C PRO A 196 13.81 -14.85 3.95
N ASP A 197 13.25 -13.74 3.50
CA ASP A 197 12.19 -13.01 4.17
C ASP A 197 10.80 -13.37 3.63
N ALA A 198 9.81 -13.33 4.51
CA ALA A 198 8.41 -13.60 4.20
C ALA A 198 7.56 -12.33 4.24
N PHE A 199 6.68 -12.21 3.27
CA PHE A 199 5.68 -11.15 3.17
C PHE A 199 4.30 -11.82 3.16
N ILE A 200 3.43 -11.41 4.08
CA ILE A 200 2.07 -11.95 4.22
C ILE A 200 1.11 -10.79 4.05
N ALA A 201 0.36 -10.81 2.97
CA ALA A 201 -0.74 -9.87 2.71
C ALA A 201 -1.99 -10.30 3.46
N VAL A 202 -2.71 -9.34 4.03
CA VAL A 202 -3.90 -9.57 4.88
C VAL A 202 -5.04 -8.64 4.47
N ASP A 203 -6.22 -9.21 4.22
CA ASP A 203 -7.46 -8.47 3.93
C ASP A 203 -8.11 -7.96 5.23
N PHE A 204 -7.84 -6.73 5.61
CA PHE A 204 -8.46 -6.14 6.81
C PHE A 204 -9.97 -5.89 6.66
N ASN A 205 -10.50 -5.78 5.44
CA ASN A 205 -11.94 -5.53 5.22
C ASN A 205 -12.80 -6.74 5.60
N LYS A 206 -12.24 -7.94 5.47
CA LYS A 206 -12.86 -9.20 5.84
C LYS A 206 -11.78 -10.17 6.34
N PRO A 207 -11.28 -9.97 7.57
CA PRO A 207 -10.23 -10.79 8.12
C PRO A 207 -10.57 -12.30 8.10
N ASP A 208 -9.60 -13.12 7.65
CA ASP A 208 -9.65 -14.57 7.71
C ASP A 208 -8.46 -15.08 8.54
N ASP A 209 -8.66 -15.11 9.85
CA ASP A 209 -7.60 -15.44 10.81
C ASP A 209 -7.05 -16.85 10.61
N GLU A 210 -7.86 -17.80 10.16
CA GLU A 210 -7.40 -19.17 9.92
C GLU A 210 -6.46 -19.23 8.71
N THR A 211 -6.78 -18.49 7.65
CA THR A 211 -5.86 -18.33 6.51
C THR A 211 -4.58 -17.62 6.95
N VAL A 212 -4.64 -16.54 7.72
CA VAL A 212 -3.45 -15.83 8.20
C VAL A 212 -2.59 -16.72 9.12
N LYS A 213 -3.19 -17.50 10.02
CA LYS A 213 -2.47 -18.49 10.85
C LYS A 213 -1.73 -19.54 10.01
N LYS A 214 -2.40 -20.04 8.96
CA LYS A 214 -1.81 -20.98 8.01
C LYS A 214 -0.61 -20.37 7.30
N LEU A 215 -0.74 -19.15 6.78
CA LEU A 215 0.34 -18.41 6.08
C LEU A 215 1.53 -18.14 7.02
N LEU A 216 1.27 -17.78 8.28
CA LEU A 216 2.31 -17.61 9.30
C LEU A 216 3.08 -18.93 9.53
N LYS A 217 2.39 -20.07 9.56
CA LYS A 217 3.01 -21.39 9.69
C LYS A 217 3.82 -21.77 8.46
N GLU A 218 3.30 -21.56 7.26
CA GLU A 218 3.99 -21.87 5.98
C GLU A 218 5.24 -21.03 5.76
N THR A 219 5.28 -19.86 6.37
CA THR A 219 6.43 -18.94 6.31
C THR A 219 7.37 -19.05 7.50
N GLU A 220 7.21 -20.07 8.35
CA GLU A 220 8.09 -20.32 9.48
C GLU A 220 9.55 -20.45 9.05
N GLY A 221 10.49 -19.99 9.89
CA GLY A 221 11.92 -19.96 9.59
C GLY A 221 12.35 -18.80 8.67
N ALA A 222 11.45 -17.87 8.30
CA ALA A 222 11.88 -16.64 7.64
C ALA A 222 12.78 -15.80 8.57
N ARG A 223 13.78 -15.14 7.98
CA ARG A 223 14.64 -14.18 8.70
C ARG A 223 13.82 -13.04 9.28
N TYR A 224 13.01 -12.41 8.44
CA TYR A 224 12.00 -11.41 8.81
C TYR A 224 10.62 -11.79 8.27
N THR A 225 9.58 -11.45 9.02
CA THR A 225 8.18 -11.63 8.61
C THR A 225 7.51 -10.28 8.54
N PHE A 226 7.09 -9.88 7.35
CA PHE A 226 6.35 -8.65 7.09
C PHE A 226 4.86 -8.97 6.96
N ILE A 227 4.03 -8.21 7.65
CA ILE A 227 2.57 -8.20 7.46
C ILE A 227 2.24 -6.99 6.60
N LEU A 228 1.69 -7.23 5.43
CA LEU A 228 1.20 -6.23 4.51
C LEU A 228 -0.31 -6.10 4.74
N CYS A 229 -0.74 -5.05 5.40
CA CYS A 229 -2.14 -4.81 5.73
C CYS A 229 -2.47 -3.36 5.44
N HIS A 230 -3.66 -3.07 4.90
CA HIS A 230 -4.01 -1.67 4.68
C HIS A 230 -4.20 -0.92 6.01
N ALA A 231 -4.96 -1.49 6.95
CA ALA A 231 -5.19 -0.87 8.25
C ALA A 231 -4.09 -1.25 9.28
N PRO A 232 -3.74 -0.33 10.20
CA PRO A 232 -2.81 -0.63 11.28
C PRO A 232 -3.36 -1.70 12.24
N VAL A 233 -2.45 -2.44 12.88
CA VAL A 233 -2.79 -3.42 13.94
C VAL A 233 -3.00 -2.71 15.27
N PHE A 234 -2.21 -1.68 15.54
CA PHE A 234 -2.39 -0.82 16.72
C PHE A 234 -3.18 0.43 16.34
N PRO A 235 -4.19 0.79 17.12
CA PRO A 235 -4.96 1.99 16.89
C PRO A 235 -4.10 3.26 17.09
N TYR A 236 -4.42 4.28 16.30
CA TYR A 236 -3.73 5.59 16.36
C TYR A 236 -4.62 6.73 16.85
N ASP A 237 -5.94 6.59 16.74
CA ASP A 237 -6.92 7.60 17.14
C ASP A 237 -8.15 6.92 17.75
N GLY A 238 -8.33 7.05 19.06
CA GLY A 238 -9.39 6.42 19.80
C GLY A 238 -10.80 6.74 19.34
N SER A 239 -11.00 7.89 18.72
CA SER A 239 -12.31 8.29 18.20
C SER A 239 -12.76 7.49 16.98
N LYS A 240 -11.84 6.78 16.32
CA LYS A 240 -12.07 6.12 15.03
C LYS A 240 -11.68 4.64 15.00
N TYR A 241 -11.17 4.09 16.08
CA TYR A 241 -10.54 2.78 16.08
C TYR A 241 -11.43 1.66 15.52
N SER A 242 -12.73 1.69 15.72
CA SER A 242 -13.66 0.62 15.30
C SER A 242 -13.69 0.35 13.78
N ASN A 243 -13.19 1.28 12.97
CA ASN A 243 -13.17 1.14 11.51
C ASN A 243 -11.78 1.37 10.90
N TRP A 244 -10.79 1.72 11.72
CA TRP A 244 -9.52 2.27 11.27
C TRP A 244 -8.33 1.39 11.58
N TYR A 245 -8.54 0.20 12.12
CA TYR A 245 -7.47 -0.76 12.32
C TYR A 245 -7.94 -2.22 12.19
N TYR A 246 -7.01 -3.13 12.09
CA TYR A 246 -7.25 -4.54 11.91
C TYR A 246 -8.06 -5.11 13.07
N HIS A 247 -9.16 -5.82 12.78
CA HIS A 247 -10.15 -6.26 13.76
C HIS A 247 -10.81 -5.14 14.60
N GLY A 248 -10.77 -3.89 14.13
CA GLY A 248 -11.38 -2.77 14.86
C GLY A 248 -12.90 -2.88 15.07
N LYS A 249 -13.59 -3.71 14.25
CA LYS A 249 -15.03 -3.98 14.39
C LYS A 249 -15.35 -5.08 15.40
N ASP A 250 -14.34 -5.80 15.89
CA ASP A 250 -14.52 -6.83 16.90
C ASP A 250 -14.81 -6.20 18.26
N LYS A 251 -16.06 -6.32 18.70
CA LYS A 251 -16.53 -5.69 19.95
C LYS A 251 -15.89 -6.27 21.21
N ASP A 252 -15.57 -7.56 21.16
CA ASP A 252 -14.99 -8.28 22.30
C ASP A 252 -13.47 -8.25 22.26
N HIS A 253 -12.90 -7.66 21.21
CA HIS A 253 -11.45 -7.58 20.97
C HIS A 253 -10.70 -8.92 20.98
N GLN A 254 -11.39 -10.04 21.08
CA GLN A 254 -10.78 -11.37 21.21
C GLN A 254 -9.99 -11.78 19.97
N ALA A 255 -10.54 -11.56 18.76
CA ALA A 255 -9.86 -11.87 17.51
C ALA A 255 -8.63 -10.97 17.34
N ARG A 256 -8.78 -9.67 17.64
CA ARG A 256 -7.69 -8.70 17.66
C ARG A 256 -6.54 -9.16 18.55
N ASP A 257 -6.84 -9.52 19.80
CA ASP A 257 -5.84 -9.90 20.80
C ASP A 257 -5.15 -11.20 20.44
N THR A 258 -5.92 -12.17 19.93
CA THR A 258 -5.36 -13.45 19.43
C THR A 258 -4.38 -13.21 18.29
N MET A 259 -4.73 -12.38 17.31
CA MET A 259 -3.86 -12.10 16.17
C MET A 259 -2.65 -11.25 16.56
N ARG A 260 -2.82 -10.28 17.48
CA ARG A 260 -1.71 -9.51 18.04
C ARG A 260 -0.69 -10.41 18.73
N GLU A 261 -1.14 -11.34 19.57
CA GLU A 261 -0.29 -12.31 20.23
C GLU A 261 0.53 -13.16 19.24
N LEU A 262 -0.13 -13.66 18.20
CA LEU A 262 0.54 -14.43 17.15
C LEU A 262 1.59 -13.59 16.41
N PHE A 263 1.25 -12.35 16.06
CA PHE A 263 2.16 -11.43 15.41
C PHE A 263 3.34 -11.08 16.31
N ALA A 264 3.11 -10.83 17.60
CA ALA A 264 4.15 -10.53 18.56
C ALA A 264 5.14 -11.69 18.68
N LYS A 265 4.66 -12.92 18.88
CA LYS A 265 5.49 -14.13 18.96
C LYS A 265 6.34 -14.37 17.72
N ARG A 266 5.87 -13.91 16.56
CA ARG A 266 6.61 -13.96 15.28
C ARG A 266 7.53 -12.76 15.07
N ASN A 267 7.55 -11.79 15.98
CA ASN A 267 8.31 -10.55 15.87
C ASN A 267 8.07 -9.85 14.53
N VAL A 268 6.82 -9.72 14.10
CA VAL A 268 6.49 -9.20 12.77
C VAL A 268 6.78 -7.71 12.62
N ILE A 269 6.90 -7.30 11.37
CA ILE A 269 6.92 -5.91 10.95
C ILE A 269 5.65 -5.66 10.15
N VAL A 270 4.79 -4.77 10.63
CA VAL A 270 3.55 -4.38 9.97
C VAL A 270 3.81 -3.15 9.10
N LEU A 271 3.48 -3.26 7.82
CA LEU A 271 3.55 -2.17 6.85
C LEU A 271 2.12 -1.85 6.41
N CYS A 272 1.63 -0.66 6.78
CA CYS A 272 0.23 -0.29 6.57
C CYS A 272 0.05 1.16 6.10
N GLY A 273 -1.20 1.56 5.80
CA GLY A 273 -1.62 2.88 5.36
C GLY A 273 -2.86 3.37 6.10
N HIS A 274 -3.94 3.73 5.38
CA HIS A 274 -5.29 4.01 5.87
C HIS A 274 -5.46 5.30 6.67
N THR A 275 -4.57 5.60 7.59
CA THR A 275 -4.74 6.71 8.53
C THR A 275 -4.25 8.05 7.98
N HIS A 276 -3.64 8.03 6.80
CA HIS A 276 -3.01 9.18 6.17
C HIS A 276 -2.02 9.90 7.11
N SER A 277 -1.24 9.09 7.82
CA SER A 277 -0.17 9.56 8.70
C SER A 277 1.12 8.79 8.44
N THR A 278 2.25 9.44 8.68
CA THR A 278 3.54 8.78 8.77
C THR A 278 3.80 8.50 10.24
N GLU A 279 3.61 7.24 10.64
CA GLU A 279 3.67 6.84 12.04
C GLU A 279 4.57 5.61 12.21
N PHE A 280 5.47 5.70 13.16
CA PHE A 280 6.30 4.59 13.61
C PHE A 280 5.91 4.19 15.02
N LEU A 281 5.69 2.90 15.24
CA LEU A 281 5.43 2.32 16.55
C LEU A 281 6.26 1.06 16.73
N ASP A 282 7.04 1.01 17.79
CA ASP A 282 7.74 -0.18 18.25
C ASP A 282 7.14 -0.63 19.58
N TRP A 283 6.57 -1.83 19.60
CA TRP A 283 5.80 -2.35 20.71
C TRP A 283 6.28 -3.73 21.15
N TYR A 284 6.37 -3.94 22.46
CA TYR A 284 6.76 -5.18 23.11
C TYR A 284 5.65 -5.65 24.05
N GLY A 285 5.16 -6.86 23.84
CA GLY A 285 4.12 -7.51 24.65
C GLY A 285 3.81 -8.90 24.11
N ASP A 286 2.92 -9.61 24.78
CA ASP A 286 2.45 -10.94 24.37
C ASP A 286 3.59 -11.95 24.06
N GLY A 287 4.74 -11.77 24.72
CA GLY A 287 5.91 -12.62 24.56
C GLY A 287 6.77 -12.32 23.33
N GLY A 288 6.61 -11.17 22.68
CA GLY A 288 7.37 -10.79 21.50
C GLY A 288 7.35 -9.31 21.18
N ARG A 289 7.57 -8.99 19.90
CA ARG A 289 7.68 -7.61 19.39
C ARG A 289 6.87 -7.44 18.11
N ILE A 290 6.18 -6.32 18.01
CA ILE A 290 5.59 -5.84 16.75
C ILE A 290 6.17 -4.47 16.46
N THR A 291 6.73 -4.26 15.27
CA THR A 291 7.06 -2.94 14.78
C THR A 291 6.09 -2.60 13.68
N GLN A 292 5.35 -1.49 13.83
CA GLN A 292 4.39 -1.01 12.86
C GLN A 292 4.90 0.27 12.21
N MET A 293 4.86 0.32 10.89
CA MET A 293 5.09 1.54 10.12
C MET A 293 3.83 1.85 9.31
N THR A 294 3.19 2.96 9.62
CA THR A 294 2.06 3.48 8.87
C THR A 294 2.57 4.52 7.89
N MET A 295 2.11 4.46 6.65
CA MET A 295 2.66 5.22 5.53
C MET A 295 1.60 6.15 4.94
N ASN A 296 1.98 7.37 4.67
CA ASN A 296 1.12 8.40 4.10
C ASN A 296 1.66 8.87 2.75
N SER A 297 0.89 8.64 1.70
CA SER A 297 1.14 9.22 0.39
C SER A 297 0.04 10.19 -0.07
N VAL A 298 -1.01 10.35 0.72
CA VAL A 298 -2.07 11.32 0.43
C VAL A 298 -1.59 12.74 0.70
N TRP A 299 -1.34 13.44 -0.35
CA TRP A 299 -0.76 14.77 -0.34
C TRP A 299 -1.85 15.84 -0.36
N LYS A 300 -2.46 16.12 0.78
CA LYS A 300 -3.60 17.04 0.90
C LYS A 300 -3.22 18.51 0.75
N ASP A 301 -2.05 18.88 1.25
CA ASP A 301 -1.57 20.27 1.26
C ASP A 301 -0.37 20.43 0.31
N ASP A 302 0.09 21.65 0.11
CA ASP A 302 1.32 21.88 -0.64
C ASP A 302 2.46 21.15 0.04
N ALA A 303 3.06 20.22 -0.69
CA ALA A 303 4.14 19.45 -0.15
C ALA A 303 5.34 20.36 0.09
N THR A 304 5.62 20.51 1.33
CA THR A 304 6.76 21.33 1.77
C THR A 304 8.09 20.58 1.64
N GLY A 305 8.07 19.28 1.30
CA GLY A 305 9.29 18.46 1.31
C GLY A 305 9.89 18.32 2.72
N THR A 306 9.10 18.56 3.76
CA THR A 306 9.52 18.49 5.16
C THR A 306 8.82 17.38 5.92
N TYR A 307 9.53 16.78 6.85
CA TYR A 307 8.97 15.90 7.86
C TYR A 307 8.84 16.67 9.16
N SER A 308 7.61 16.88 9.62
CA SER A 308 7.32 17.60 10.85
C SER A 308 6.74 16.64 11.88
N VAL A 309 7.56 16.24 12.84
CA VAL A 309 7.13 15.40 13.96
C VAL A 309 6.14 16.19 14.82
N MET A 310 4.96 15.62 15.05
CA MET A 310 3.89 16.19 15.87
C MET A 310 3.87 15.57 17.27
N ALA A 311 4.27 14.31 17.39
CA ALA A 311 4.32 13.58 18.64
C ALA A 311 5.43 12.53 18.59
N GLU A 312 6.14 12.33 19.70
CA GLU A 312 7.27 11.40 19.81
C GLU A 312 7.33 10.75 21.20
N GLY A 313 7.84 9.52 21.26
CA GLY A 313 7.99 8.76 22.48
C GLY A 313 6.65 8.34 23.11
N ILE A 314 6.71 7.77 24.31
CA ILE A 314 5.52 7.25 25.01
C ILE A 314 4.50 8.34 25.34
N GLU A 315 4.97 9.53 25.69
CA GLU A 315 4.11 10.69 25.97
C GLU A 315 3.42 11.15 24.68
N GLY A 316 4.14 11.15 23.56
CA GLY A 316 3.57 11.44 22.26
C GLY A 316 2.51 10.43 21.85
N TYR A 317 2.75 9.13 22.09
CA TYR A 317 1.74 8.09 21.87
C TYR A 317 0.47 8.36 22.68
N GLY A 318 0.62 8.68 23.98
CA GLY A 318 -0.51 9.03 24.83
C GLY A 318 -1.26 10.29 24.38
N ALA A 319 -0.55 11.30 23.88
CA ALA A 319 -1.18 12.52 23.39
C ALA A 319 -2.02 12.32 22.12
N ILE A 320 -1.58 11.40 21.23
CA ILE A 320 -2.32 11.06 20.00
C ILE A 320 -3.46 10.08 20.28
N SER A 321 -3.19 9.05 21.08
CA SER A 321 -4.14 7.97 21.34
C SER A 321 -5.34 8.40 22.20
N GLY A 322 -5.12 9.00 23.32
CA GLY A 322 -6.12 9.71 24.12
C GLY A 322 -7.31 8.90 24.66
N SER A 323 -7.33 7.57 24.57
CA SER A 323 -8.45 6.72 25.02
C SER A 323 -7.99 5.53 25.85
N GLU A 324 -8.92 4.95 26.65
CA GLU A 324 -8.64 3.78 27.49
C GLU A 324 -8.09 2.60 26.69
N LEU A 325 -8.58 2.38 25.47
CA LEU A 325 -8.10 1.31 24.59
C LEU A 325 -6.63 1.47 24.25
N PHE A 326 -6.19 2.71 24.03
CA PHE A 326 -4.78 2.96 23.74
C PHE A 326 -3.91 2.85 24.99
N ASP A 327 -4.47 3.13 26.16
CA ASP A 327 -3.75 2.94 27.43
C ASP A 327 -3.39 1.48 27.65
N GLU A 328 -4.16 0.55 27.10
CA GLU A 328 -3.85 -0.88 27.08
C GLU A 328 -2.51 -1.18 26.39
N PHE A 329 -2.17 -0.46 25.32
CA PHE A 329 -0.95 -0.70 24.56
C PHE A 329 0.26 0.09 25.05
N ARG A 330 0.05 1.21 25.74
CA ARG A 330 1.11 2.12 26.21
C ARG A 330 2.25 1.43 26.99
N PRO A 331 2.00 0.47 27.87
CA PRO A 331 3.08 -0.21 28.60
C PRO A 331 4.09 -0.90 27.69
N GLY A 332 3.67 -1.36 26.52
CA GLY A 332 4.51 -2.03 25.53
C GLY A 332 5.26 -1.09 24.60
N VAL A 333 4.88 0.16 24.49
CA VAL A 333 5.48 1.13 23.57
C VAL A 333 6.94 1.43 23.98
N LYS A 334 7.87 1.17 23.08
CA LYS A 334 9.31 1.43 23.26
C LYS A 334 9.83 2.50 22.32
N GLY A 335 9.17 2.70 21.19
CA GLY A 335 9.46 3.75 20.22
C GLY A 335 8.18 4.24 19.58
N TYR A 336 8.05 5.54 19.40
CA TYR A 336 6.90 6.15 18.74
C TYR A 336 7.28 7.47 18.09
N SER A 337 6.78 7.69 16.87
CA SER A 337 6.74 9.01 16.25
C SER A 337 5.54 9.13 15.32
N TYR A 338 4.97 10.32 15.24
CA TYR A 338 3.78 10.62 14.46
C TYR A 338 3.94 11.95 13.72
N ALA A 339 3.58 11.93 12.45
CA ALA A 339 3.53 13.10 11.59
C ALA A 339 2.40 12.96 10.57
N ARG A 340 1.90 14.09 10.04
CA ARG A 340 0.96 14.11 8.92
C ARG A 340 1.64 14.36 7.57
N SER A 341 2.96 14.29 7.54
CA SER A 341 3.73 14.46 6.32
C SER A 341 3.43 13.32 5.33
N ALA A 342 3.23 13.67 4.07
CA ALA A 342 3.00 12.71 2.99
C ALA A 342 4.24 12.61 2.11
N GLY A 343 4.47 11.43 1.53
CA GLY A 343 5.62 11.20 0.67
C GLY A 343 5.72 9.75 0.19
N CYS A 344 6.92 9.33 -0.14
CA CYS A 344 7.22 7.95 -0.48
C CYS A 344 8.37 7.42 0.38
N TYR A 345 8.54 6.10 0.38
CA TYR A 345 9.44 5.45 1.31
C TYR A 345 10.35 4.47 0.55
N LYS A 346 11.58 4.32 1.04
CA LYS A 346 12.49 3.26 0.61
C LYS A 346 12.90 2.45 1.84
N MET A 347 12.45 1.20 1.90
CA MET A 347 12.87 0.25 2.91
C MET A 347 14.12 -0.48 2.44
N ASN A 348 15.13 -0.55 3.29
CA ASN A 348 16.36 -1.29 3.07
C ASN A 348 16.38 -2.47 4.03
N VAL A 349 16.63 -3.67 3.49
CA VAL A 349 16.63 -4.94 4.23
C VAL A 349 17.97 -5.62 4.06
N SER A 350 18.56 -6.07 5.16
CA SER A 350 19.81 -6.83 5.16
C SER A 350 19.89 -7.77 6.37
N ASP A 351 20.97 -8.55 6.50
CA ASP A 351 21.25 -9.34 7.70
C ASP A 351 21.56 -8.47 8.92
N GLU A 352 21.99 -7.23 8.69
CA GLU A 352 22.31 -6.25 9.75
C GLU A 352 21.06 -5.56 10.31
N GLY A 353 19.93 -5.61 9.60
CA GLY A 353 18.69 -4.99 10.04
C GLY A 353 17.80 -4.47 8.93
N ILE A 354 16.80 -3.70 9.34
CA ILE A 354 15.80 -3.10 8.48
C ILE A 354 15.67 -1.62 8.82
N SER A 355 15.73 -0.77 7.82
CA SER A 355 15.46 0.66 7.96
C SER A 355 14.54 1.16 6.86
N ILE A 356 13.86 2.27 7.11
CA ILE A 356 13.03 3.00 6.14
C ILE A 356 13.48 4.44 6.06
N ASP A 357 13.81 4.88 4.85
CA ASP A 357 14.03 6.27 4.51
C ASP A 357 12.71 6.87 4.00
N PHE A 358 12.23 7.92 4.63
CA PHE A 358 11.04 8.67 4.21
C PHE A 358 11.45 9.91 3.43
N TYR A 359 10.83 10.11 2.28
CA TYR A 359 11.01 11.26 1.39
C TYR A 359 9.73 12.08 1.37
N ALA A 360 9.68 13.16 2.13
CA ALA A 360 8.51 14.02 2.24
C ALA A 360 8.25 14.75 0.91
N GLY A 361 7.01 14.70 0.45
CA GLY A 361 6.59 15.32 -0.80
C GLY A 361 7.41 14.84 -1.99
N ASP A 362 8.03 15.77 -2.71
CA ASP A 362 8.96 15.50 -3.82
C ASP A 362 10.44 15.70 -3.46
N SER A 363 10.76 15.64 -2.16
CA SER A 363 12.13 15.76 -1.67
C SER A 363 13.08 14.76 -2.34
N THR A 364 14.26 15.23 -2.71
CA THR A 364 15.31 14.40 -3.31
C THR A 364 16.23 13.74 -2.28
N ARG A 365 16.05 14.07 -1.00
CA ARG A 365 16.81 13.53 0.13
C ARG A 365 15.86 12.96 1.16
N PRO A 366 16.26 11.94 1.93
CA PRO A 366 15.47 11.48 3.06
C PRO A 366 15.18 12.63 4.02
N SER A 367 13.91 12.73 4.40
CA SER A 367 13.43 13.72 5.39
C SER A 367 13.36 13.12 6.79
N ALA A 368 13.28 11.79 6.88
CA ALA A 368 13.38 11.03 8.11
C ALA A 368 13.96 9.63 7.84
N HIS A 369 14.51 9.01 8.88
CA HIS A 369 15.06 7.66 8.86
C HIS A 369 14.54 6.89 10.07
N PHE A 370 13.96 5.72 9.83
CA PHE A 370 13.40 4.84 10.85
C PHE A 370 14.16 3.51 10.87
N VAL A 371 14.61 3.08 12.04
CA VAL A 371 15.23 1.77 12.24
C VAL A 371 14.19 0.82 12.83
N LEU A 372 13.86 -0.24 12.09
CA LEU A 372 12.81 -1.18 12.47
C LEU A 372 13.39 -2.43 13.15
N ARG A 373 14.59 -2.85 12.77
CA ARG A 373 15.33 -4.00 13.33
C ARG A 373 16.81 -3.72 13.36
#